data_ee17ae556f5dbc5a84188777ca49b38a
#
_entry.id   ee17ae556f5dbc5a84188777ca49b38a
#
_cell.length_a   1.000
_cell.length_b   1.000
_cell.length_c   1.000
_cell.angle_alpha   90.00
_cell.angle_beta   90.00
_cell.angle_gamma   90.00
#
_symmetry.space_group_name_H-M   'P 1'
#
loop_
_entity.id
_entity.type
_entity.pdbx_description
1 polymer ?
#
loop_
_entity_poly.entity_id
_entity_poly.type
_entity_poly.pdbx_seq_one_letter_code
_entity_poly.pdbx_strand_id
1 'polypeptide(L)'
;SRGTQSTYETLSELTVQYNKTLFKDHNFTLLGGYRWMKSGHEDYWMQNWDFPSDDYTYNNMSEGQALRDGKANEDSEKRENLLIAYFARLNYNYKGKYILSASIRQEGSTKFGKNYKWGTFPAVSVAWNIVEENFLKDVSSLSALKIRAGFGITGTEPYSPYMSLRSINFNDYAYYDGTWIKSVHPSSNTNPDLRWEKKEELNVGLDVGFFDNRL
;
A
#
# COMPACT_ATOMS: atom_id res chain seq x y z
N SER A 1 8.45 -30.73 -10.71
CA SER A 1 7.51 -29.64 -11.01
C SER A 1 8.15 -28.56 -11.87
N ARG A 2 7.34 -27.88 -12.65
CA ARG A 2 7.74 -26.73 -13.46
C ARG A 2 6.62 -25.70 -13.44
N GLY A 3 6.96 -24.42 -13.30
CA GLY A 3 5.99 -23.34 -13.28
C GLY A 3 6.61 -22.03 -13.73
N THR A 4 5.75 -21.07 -14.00
CA THR A 4 6.10 -19.69 -14.32
C THR A 4 5.27 -18.75 -13.47
N GLN A 5 5.90 -17.70 -13.00
CA GLN A 5 5.26 -16.63 -12.25
C GLN A 5 5.60 -15.30 -12.90
N SER A 6 4.61 -14.47 -13.10
CA SER A 6 4.74 -13.12 -13.62
C SER A 6 4.04 -12.13 -12.70
N THR A 7 4.74 -11.07 -12.34
CA THR A 7 4.15 -9.95 -11.59
C THR A 7 4.43 -8.66 -12.35
N TYR A 8 3.41 -7.82 -12.50
CA TYR A 8 3.55 -6.53 -13.14
C TYR A 8 2.89 -5.42 -12.33
N GLU A 9 3.46 -4.25 -12.42
CA GLU A 9 2.89 -3.02 -11.88
C GLU A 9 2.99 -1.91 -12.92
N THR A 10 1.90 -1.21 -13.14
CA THR A 10 1.85 -0.02 -13.99
C THR A 10 1.39 1.14 -13.13
N LEU A 11 2.24 2.15 -13.01
CA LEU A 11 2.00 3.36 -12.25
C LEU A 11 1.96 4.57 -13.20
N SER A 12 0.94 5.41 -13.02
CA SER A 12 0.87 6.74 -13.63
C SER A 12 0.57 7.76 -12.53
N GLU A 13 1.39 8.78 -12.43
CA GLU A 13 1.22 9.86 -11.45
C GLU A 13 1.37 11.21 -12.12
N LEU A 14 0.41 12.09 -11.86
CA LEU A 14 0.43 13.48 -12.29
C LEU A 14 0.44 14.38 -11.07
N THR A 15 1.39 15.31 -11.00
CA THR A 15 1.48 16.30 -9.94
C THR A 15 1.57 17.72 -10.51
N VAL A 16 0.95 18.64 -9.82
CA VAL A 16 1.04 20.09 -10.09
C VAL A 16 1.44 20.78 -8.81
N GLN A 17 2.45 21.62 -8.89
CA GLN A 17 2.94 22.41 -7.76
C GLN A 17 2.87 23.90 -8.08
N TYR A 18 2.37 24.68 -7.12
CA TYR A 18 2.32 26.12 -7.17
C TYR A 18 3.03 26.73 -5.96
N ASN A 19 4.00 27.60 -6.21
CA ASN A 19 4.76 28.29 -5.18
C ASN A 19 4.46 29.79 -5.25
N LYS A 20 4.18 30.40 -4.11
CA LYS A 20 3.91 31.85 -4.02
C LYS A 20 4.47 32.41 -2.73
N THR A 21 5.22 33.51 -2.88
CA THR A 21 5.60 34.35 -1.75
C THR A 21 4.73 35.62 -1.75
N LEU A 22 4.05 35.88 -0.63
CA LEU A 22 3.25 37.07 -0.41
C LEU A 22 3.93 37.95 0.65
N PHE A 23 3.87 39.27 0.46
CA PHE A 23 4.38 40.24 1.40
C PHE A 23 5.83 39.99 1.86
N LYS A 24 6.66 39.38 0.99
CA LYS A 24 8.07 39.00 1.20
C LYS A 24 8.32 37.87 2.21
N ASP A 25 7.45 37.67 3.19
CA ASP A 25 7.70 36.82 4.36
C ASP A 25 6.79 35.57 4.41
N HIS A 26 5.72 35.57 3.63
CA HIS A 26 4.74 34.49 3.62
C HIS A 26 4.97 33.56 2.43
N ASN A 27 5.56 32.40 2.65
CA ASN A 27 5.84 31.42 1.61
C ASN A 27 4.81 30.32 1.63
N PHE A 28 4.16 30.10 0.48
CA PHE A 28 3.17 29.06 0.26
C PHE A 28 3.65 28.12 -0.82
N THR A 29 3.51 26.82 -0.57
CA THR A 29 3.66 25.79 -1.58
C THR A 29 2.39 24.93 -1.54
N LEU A 30 1.65 24.94 -2.64
CA LEU A 30 0.50 24.06 -2.84
C LEU A 30 0.88 23.00 -3.86
N LEU A 31 0.65 21.73 -3.53
CA LEU A 31 0.84 20.59 -4.41
C LEU A 31 -0.49 19.84 -4.50
N GLY A 32 -0.90 19.48 -5.70
CA GLY A 32 -2.02 18.59 -5.95
C GLY A 32 -1.61 17.49 -6.90
N GLY A 33 -2.20 16.33 -6.79
CA GLY A 33 -1.86 15.23 -7.67
C GLY A 33 -2.93 14.14 -7.77
N TYR A 34 -2.75 13.33 -8.79
CA TYR A 34 -3.53 12.16 -9.11
C TYR A 34 -2.58 10.98 -9.35
N ARG A 35 -2.93 9.83 -8.81
CA ARG A 35 -2.21 8.57 -9.00
C ARG A 35 -3.17 7.48 -9.45
N TRP A 36 -2.75 6.73 -10.44
CA TRP A 36 -3.38 5.50 -10.90
C TRP A 36 -2.33 4.39 -10.88
N MET A 37 -2.68 3.26 -10.31
CA MET A 37 -1.79 2.11 -10.21
C MET A 37 -2.57 0.83 -10.44
N LYS A 38 -2.13 0.04 -11.40
CA LYS A 38 -2.63 -1.31 -11.64
C LYS A 38 -1.52 -2.29 -11.39
N SER A 39 -1.78 -3.30 -10.57
CA SER A 39 -0.87 -4.42 -10.36
C SER A 39 -1.57 -5.74 -10.63
N GLY A 40 -0.80 -6.72 -11.11
CA GLY A 40 -1.28 -8.04 -11.39
C GLY A 40 -0.22 -9.10 -11.12
N HIS A 41 -0.72 -10.27 -10.83
CA HIS A 41 0.08 -11.47 -10.59
C HIS A 41 -0.58 -12.60 -11.34
N GLU A 42 0.21 -13.37 -12.06
CA GLU A 42 -0.22 -14.54 -12.82
C GLU A 42 0.82 -15.63 -12.63
N ASP A 43 0.38 -16.78 -12.24
CA ASP A 43 1.23 -17.96 -12.14
C ASP A 43 0.51 -19.20 -12.68
N TYR A 44 1.30 -20.13 -13.14
CA TYR A 44 0.88 -21.48 -13.42
C TYR A 44 2.00 -22.45 -13.11
N TRP A 45 1.63 -23.66 -12.68
CA TRP A 45 2.59 -24.73 -12.45
C TRP A 45 1.98 -26.08 -12.82
N MET A 46 2.87 -27.00 -13.12
CA MET A 46 2.55 -28.40 -13.38
C MET A 46 3.51 -29.31 -12.62
N GLN A 47 3.00 -30.44 -12.23
CA GLN A 47 3.77 -31.47 -11.54
C GLN A 47 3.47 -32.82 -12.15
N ASN A 48 4.51 -33.58 -12.48
CA ASN A 48 4.42 -34.95 -12.92
C ASN A 48 5.49 -35.79 -12.20
N TRP A 49 5.28 -37.08 -12.07
CA TRP A 49 6.17 -38.02 -11.41
C TRP A 49 6.10 -39.40 -12.05
N ASP A 50 6.81 -40.42 -11.49
CA ASP A 50 6.96 -41.77 -12.04
C ASP A 50 7.62 -41.71 -13.42
N PHE A 51 8.79 -41.05 -13.49
CA PHE A 51 9.63 -41.01 -14.68
C PHE A 51 10.40 -42.31 -14.85
N PRO A 52 10.63 -42.81 -16.10
CA PRO A 52 11.38 -44.03 -16.35
C PRO A 52 12.87 -43.92 -16.00
N SER A 53 13.40 -42.69 -15.89
CA SER A 53 14.76 -42.34 -15.46
C SER A 53 14.80 -40.98 -14.78
N ASP A 54 15.66 -40.82 -13.78
CA ASP A 54 15.91 -39.55 -13.13
C ASP A 54 16.65 -38.53 -14.03
N ASP A 55 17.20 -38.98 -15.17
CA ASP A 55 17.88 -38.11 -16.11
C ASP A 55 16.95 -37.12 -16.84
N TYR A 56 15.66 -37.44 -16.96
CA TYR A 56 14.67 -36.56 -17.61
C TYR A 56 14.41 -35.28 -16.84
N THR A 57 14.40 -35.36 -15.52
CA THR A 57 14.14 -34.23 -14.60
C THR A 57 12.89 -33.40 -15.02
N TYR A 58 12.96 -32.08 -14.90
CA TYR A 58 11.90 -31.16 -15.33
C TYR A 58 11.95 -30.78 -16.81
N ASN A 59 12.94 -31.29 -17.56
CA ASN A 59 13.14 -30.92 -18.97
C ASN A 59 12.16 -31.60 -19.93
N ASN A 60 11.67 -32.79 -19.55
CA ASN A 60 10.68 -33.52 -20.35
C ASN A 60 9.55 -34.03 -19.43
N MET A 61 8.61 -33.13 -19.12
CA MET A 61 7.51 -33.42 -18.21
C MET A 61 6.52 -34.47 -18.74
N SER A 62 6.47 -34.68 -20.06
CA SER A 62 5.54 -35.63 -20.70
C SER A 62 5.87 -37.10 -20.43
N GLU A 63 7.10 -37.41 -20.05
CA GLU A 63 7.55 -38.79 -19.82
C GLU A 63 7.16 -39.36 -18.47
N GLY A 64 6.66 -38.55 -17.53
CA GLY A 64 6.14 -39.04 -16.26
C GLY A 64 4.82 -39.78 -16.44
N GLN A 65 4.73 -40.99 -15.86
CA GLN A 65 3.56 -41.86 -15.97
C GLN A 65 2.31 -41.30 -15.27
N ALA A 66 2.49 -40.52 -14.19
CA ALA A 66 1.38 -39.96 -13.42
C ALA A 66 0.43 -39.10 -14.24
N LEU A 67 0.92 -38.40 -15.30
CA LEU A 67 0.06 -37.64 -16.22
C LEU A 67 -0.88 -38.59 -17.00
N ARG A 68 -0.36 -39.73 -17.48
CA ARG A 68 -1.12 -40.74 -18.23
C ARG A 68 -2.14 -41.44 -17.35
N ASP A 69 -1.83 -41.59 -16.05
CA ASP A 69 -2.69 -42.19 -15.06
C ASP A 69 -3.74 -41.21 -14.49
N GLY A 70 -3.74 -39.95 -14.94
CA GLY A 70 -4.64 -38.92 -14.42
C GLY A 70 -4.35 -38.50 -12.98
N LYS A 71 -3.11 -38.67 -12.51
CA LYS A 71 -2.67 -38.33 -11.15
C LYS A 71 -1.82 -37.09 -11.08
N ALA A 72 -1.29 -36.57 -12.20
CA ALA A 72 -0.50 -35.36 -12.27
C ALA A 72 -1.33 -34.15 -11.83
N ASN A 73 -0.65 -33.17 -11.26
CA ASN A 73 -1.28 -31.92 -10.78
C ASN A 73 -0.87 -30.74 -11.64
N GLU A 74 -1.82 -29.83 -11.84
CA GLU A 74 -1.61 -28.54 -12.45
C GLU A 74 -2.50 -27.50 -11.75
N ASP A 75 -2.05 -26.25 -11.71
CA ASP A 75 -2.84 -25.14 -11.19
C ASP A 75 -2.42 -23.83 -11.84
N SER A 76 -3.32 -22.87 -11.87
CA SER A 76 -3.05 -21.54 -12.37
C SER A 76 -3.86 -20.52 -11.58
N GLU A 77 -3.25 -19.37 -11.32
CA GLU A 77 -3.91 -18.26 -10.64
C GLU A 77 -3.63 -16.94 -11.35
N LYS A 78 -4.64 -16.07 -11.38
CA LYS A 78 -4.51 -14.70 -11.84
C LYS A 78 -5.18 -13.75 -10.86
N ARG A 79 -4.42 -12.76 -10.41
CA ARG A 79 -4.90 -11.71 -9.50
C ARG A 79 -4.59 -10.36 -10.07
N GLU A 80 -5.56 -9.44 -9.98
CA GLU A 80 -5.37 -8.05 -10.38
C GLU A 80 -5.97 -7.12 -9.34
N ASN A 81 -5.37 -5.95 -9.15
CA ASN A 81 -5.95 -4.88 -8.37
C ASN A 81 -5.66 -3.51 -8.98
N LEU A 82 -6.56 -2.58 -8.71
CA LEU A 82 -6.48 -1.20 -9.13
C LEU A 82 -6.57 -0.29 -7.91
N LEU A 83 -5.69 0.69 -7.87
CA LEU A 83 -5.66 1.75 -6.87
C LEU A 83 -5.66 3.10 -7.56
N ILE A 84 -6.51 4.00 -7.08
CA ILE A 84 -6.59 5.39 -7.53
C ILE A 84 -6.47 6.29 -6.31
N ALA A 85 -5.68 7.35 -6.41
CA ALA A 85 -5.55 8.32 -5.34
C ALA A 85 -5.57 9.76 -5.86
N TYR A 86 -6.23 10.63 -5.09
CA TYR A 86 -6.14 12.08 -5.19
C TYR A 86 -5.46 12.60 -3.95
N PHE A 87 -4.56 13.56 -4.09
CA PHE A 87 -3.88 14.12 -2.94
C PHE A 87 -3.61 15.60 -3.12
N ALA A 88 -3.61 16.31 -2.00
CA ALA A 88 -3.22 17.70 -1.93
C ALA A 88 -2.37 17.95 -0.68
N ARG A 89 -1.42 18.89 -0.79
CA ARG A 89 -0.58 19.33 0.32
C ARG A 89 -0.38 20.82 0.25
N LEU A 90 -0.56 21.48 1.37
CA LEU A 90 -0.22 22.89 1.58
C LEU A 90 0.94 22.96 2.58
N ASN A 91 2.02 23.61 2.20
CA ASN A 91 3.07 24.04 3.11
C ASN A 91 3.05 25.55 3.21
N TYR A 92 3.12 26.05 4.43
CA TYR A 92 3.20 27.47 4.72
C TYR A 92 4.36 27.75 5.66
N ASN A 93 5.12 28.77 5.34
CA ASN A 93 6.24 29.22 6.17
C ASN A 93 6.19 30.75 6.29
N TYR A 94 6.18 31.24 7.51
CA TYR A 94 6.28 32.65 7.82
C TYR A 94 7.61 32.92 8.50
N LYS A 95 8.49 33.65 7.78
CA LYS A 95 9.82 34.11 8.25
C LYS A 95 10.74 33.02 8.80
N GLY A 96 10.52 31.74 8.45
CA GLY A 96 11.22 30.62 9.10
C GLY A 96 10.79 30.34 10.54
N LYS A 97 9.90 31.15 11.11
CA LYS A 97 9.44 31.04 12.51
C LYS A 97 8.28 30.09 12.68
N TYR A 98 7.24 30.26 11.87
CA TYR A 98 6.02 29.45 11.94
C TYR A 98 5.90 28.64 10.68
N ILE A 99 5.83 27.33 10.85
CA ILE A 99 5.76 26.39 9.74
C ILE A 99 4.50 25.55 9.94
N LEU A 100 3.69 25.45 8.89
CA LEU A 100 2.50 24.61 8.82
C LEU A 100 2.60 23.70 7.60
N SER A 101 2.31 22.44 7.77
CA SER A 101 2.04 21.51 6.67
C SER A 101 0.69 20.85 6.89
N ALA A 102 -0.17 20.89 5.89
CA ALA A 102 -1.45 20.19 5.89
C ALA A 102 -1.57 19.39 4.61
N SER A 103 -2.02 18.15 4.70
CA SER A 103 -2.24 17.28 3.55
C SER A 103 -3.50 16.46 3.71
N ILE A 104 -4.08 16.10 2.58
CA ILE A 104 -5.20 15.18 2.49
C ILE A 104 -4.92 14.24 1.33
N ARG A 105 -5.18 12.94 1.56
CA ARG A 105 -5.13 11.92 0.53
C ARG A 105 -6.45 11.15 0.56
N GLN A 106 -7.09 11.04 -0.59
CA GLN A 106 -8.25 10.19 -0.80
C GLN A 106 -7.85 9.06 -1.74
N GLU A 107 -8.01 7.83 -1.30
CA GLU A 107 -7.51 6.66 -1.99
C GLU A 107 -8.59 5.60 -2.11
N GLY A 108 -8.77 5.06 -3.31
CA GLY A 108 -9.73 4.02 -3.63
C GLY A 108 -9.04 2.79 -4.18
N SER A 109 -9.41 1.61 -3.64
CA SER A 109 -8.82 0.34 -4.05
C SER A 109 -9.89 -0.71 -4.33
N THR A 110 -9.64 -1.54 -5.35
CA THR A 110 -10.51 -2.67 -5.70
C THR A 110 -10.40 -3.84 -4.73
N LYS A 111 -9.42 -3.83 -3.82
CA LYS A 111 -9.26 -4.85 -2.78
C LYS A 111 -10.36 -4.82 -1.73
N PHE A 112 -11.05 -3.67 -1.59
CA PHE A 112 -12.08 -3.48 -0.56
C PHE A 112 -13.49 -3.83 -1.02
N GLY A 113 -14.37 -4.00 -0.05
CA GLY A 113 -15.79 -4.20 -0.27
C GLY A 113 -16.46 -3.00 -0.94
N LYS A 114 -17.61 -3.23 -1.57
CA LYS A 114 -18.32 -2.20 -2.34
C LYS A 114 -18.67 -0.94 -1.54
N ASN A 115 -18.84 -1.07 -0.21
CA ASN A 115 -19.29 0.02 0.67
C ASN A 115 -18.11 0.91 1.12
N TYR A 116 -16.87 0.43 1.11
CA TYR A 116 -15.70 1.11 1.71
C TYR A 116 -14.45 1.09 0.83
N LYS A 117 -14.63 1.16 -0.49
CA LYS A 117 -13.50 1.22 -1.42
C LYS A 117 -12.59 2.43 -1.21
N TRP A 118 -13.16 3.54 -0.76
CA TRP A 118 -12.47 4.80 -0.58
C TRP A 118 -12.11 5.06 0.88
N GLY A 119 -10.85 5.45 1.10
CA GLY A 119 -10.33 5.95 2.37
C GLY A 119 -9.89 7.40 2.25
N THR A 120 -10.02 8.16 3.34
CA THR A 120 -9.52 9.54 3.42
C THR A 120 -8.54 9.64 4.57
N PHE A 121 -7.36 10.19 4.28
CA PHE A 121 -6.19 10.21 5.14
C PHE A 121 -5.65 11.64 5.26
N PRO A 122 -6.17 12.44 6.21
CA PRO A 122 -5.67 13.76 6.51
C PRO A 122 -4.41 13.69 7.38
N ALA A 123 -3.54 14.71 7.23
CA ALA A 123 -2.43 14.93 8.15
C ALA A 123 -2.17 16.43 8.29
N VAL A 124 -1.79 16.86 9.48
CA VAL A 124 -1.39 18.23 9.78
C VAL A 124 -0.18 18.24 10.70
N SER A 125 0.74 19.15 10.44
CA SER A 125 1.87 19.40 11.34
C SER A 125 2.15 20.88 11.45
N VAL A 126 2.57 21.30 12.64
CA VAL A 126 2.97 22.65 12.95
C VAL A 126 4.34 22.64 13.59
N ALA A 127 5.13 23.65 13.31
CA ALA A 127 6.39 23.89 14.00
C ALA A 127 6.58 25.37 14.27
N TRP A 128 7.09 25.66 15.46
CA TRP A 128 7.48 26.98 15.89
C TRP A 128 8.98 27.00 16.17
N ASN A 129 9.69 27.75 15.37
CA ASN A 129 11.12 27.95 15.50
C ASN A 129 11.37 29.15 16.44
N ILE A 130 11.43 28.85 17.73
CA ILE A 130 11.44 29.86 18.80
C ILE A 130 12.74 30.65 18.79
N VAL A 131 13.85 30.05 18.35
CA VAL A 131 15.15 30.73 18.28
C VAL A 131 15.13 31.93 17.34
N GLU A 132 14.23 31.92 16.35
CA GLU A 132 14.06 33.03 15.42
C GLU A 132 13.25 34.21 15.99
N GLU A 133 12.74 34.10 17.21
CA GLU A 133 11.99 35.15 17.86
C GLU A 133 12.91 36.29 18.37
N ASN A 134 12.39 37.49 18.32
CA ASN A 134 13.18 38.70 18.66
C ASN A 134 13.71 38.65 20.11
N PHE A 135 13.00 38.01 21.01
CA PHE A 135 13.38 37.89 22.43
C PHE A 135 14.52 36.90 22.71
N LEU A 136 14.90 36.08 21.73
CA LEU A 136 16.02 35.13 21.84
C LEU A 136 17.24 35.50 20.98
N LYS A 137 17.17 36.55 20.17
CA LYS A 137 18.25 36.95 19.24
C LYS A 137 19.58 37.23 19.93
N ASP A 138 19.54 37.70 21.18
CA ASP A 138 20.74 38.07 21.94
C ASP A 138 21.30 36.88 22.77
N VAL A 139 20.67 35.72 22.71
CA VAL A 139 21.13 34.53 23.43
C VAL A 139 22.05 33.69 22.56
N SER A 140 23.33 34.08 22.53
CA SER A 140 24.35 33.49 21.65
C SER A 140 24.67 32.00 21.95
N SER A 141 24.36 31.52 23.15
CA SER A 141 24.57 30.13 23.53
C SER A 141 23.54 29.16 22.96
N LEU A 142 22.34 29.66 22.58
CA LEU A 142 21.24 28.87 22.07
C LEU A 142 21.20 28.95 20.53
N SER A 143 21.55 27.87 19.87
CA SER A 143 21.63 27.83 18.40
C SER A 143 20.35 27.26 17.75
N ALA A 144 19.58 26.45 18.47
CA ALA A 144 18.29 25.95 18.01
C ALA A 144 17.32 25.80 19.19
N LEU A 145 16.09 26.23 18.99
CA LEU A 145 14.95 25.93 19.85
C LEU A 145 13.70 25.87 19.01
N LYS A 146 13.16 24.69 18.82
CA LYS A 146 12.00 24.45 17.96
C LYS A 146 11.05 23.46 18.61
N ILE A 147 9.78 23.82 18.65
CA ILE A 147 8.69 22.94 19.06
C ILE A 147 7.94 22.51 17.81
N ARG A 148 7.58 21.24 17.72
CA ARG A 148 6.78 20.69 16.65
C ARG A 148 5.71 19.76 17.16
N ALA A 149 4.57 19.76 16.50
CA ALA A 149 3.48 18.83 16.74
C ALA A 149 2.89 18.37 15.40
N GLY A 150 2.45 17.13 15.35
CA GLY A 150 1.85 16.58 14.14
C GLY A 150 0.81 15.53 14.47
N PHE A 151 -0.25 15.51 13.69
CA PHE A 151 -1.29 14.49 13.70
C PHE A 151 -1.50 14.00 12.28
N GLY A 152 -1.68 12.69 12.11
CA GLY A 152 -1.96 12.11 10.82
C GLY A 152 -2.71 10.79 10.91
N ILE A 153 -3.47 10.51 9.87
CA ILE A 153 -4.16 9.23 9.67
C ILE A 153 -3.56 8.58 8.43
N THR A 154 -3.14 7.32 8.56
CA THR A 154 -2.68 6.48 7.45
C THR A 154 -3.60 5.28 7.28
N GLY A 155 -3.69 4.77 6.04
CA GLY A 155 -4.48 3.60 5.70
C GLY A 155 -3.61 2.46 5.18
N THR A 156 -3.99 1.23 5.54
CA THR A 156 -3.36 0.01 5.03
C THR A 156 -4.38 -0.80 4.24
N GLU A 157 -3.96 -1.30 3.08
CA GLU A 157 -4.73 -2.22 2.26
C GLU A 157 -4.61 -3.67 2.75
N PRO A 158 -5.64 -4.53 2.51
CA PRO A 158 -5.51 -5.97 2.72
C PRO A 158 -4.43 -6.56 1.80
N TYR A 159 -3.79 -7.62 2.28
CA TYR A 159 -2.71 -8.28 1.57
C TYR A 159 -3.15 -8.79 0.19
N SER A 160 -4.28 -9.52 0.13
CA SER A 160 -4.77 -10.14 -1.10
C SER A 160 -5.94 -9.37 -1.71
N PRO A 161 -6.06 -9.32 -3.04
CA PRO A 161 -7.28 -8.90 -3.72
C PRO A 161 -8.41 -9.92 -3.48
N TYR A 162 -9.65 -9.52 -3.81
CA TYR A 162 -10.85 -10.36 -3.76
C TYR A 162 -11.31 -10.84 -2.38
N MET A 163 -10.64 -10.48 -1.28
CA MET A 163 -11.03 -10.87 0.09
C MET A 163 -12.45 -10.41 0.47
N SER A 164 -13.00 -9.43 -0.23
CA SER A 164 -14.38 -8.97 -0.02
C SER A 164 -15.43 -9.80 -0.78
N LEU A 165 -14.99 -10.67 -1.67
CA LEU A 165 -15.86 -11.48 -2.52
C LEU A 165 -16.09 -12.87 -1.92
N ARG A 166 -17.17 -13.50 -2.34
CA ARG A 166 -17.37 -14.92 -2.09
C ARG A 166 -16.46 -15.73 -3.00
N SER A 167 -15.62 -16.57 -2.43
CA SER A 167 -14.86 -17.58 -3.17
C SER A 167 -15.55 -18.94 -3.12
N ILE A 168 -15.31 -19.73 -4.14
CA ILE A 168 -15.90 -21.05 -4.33
C ILE A 168 -14.75 -22.04 -4.44
N ASN A 169 -14.82 -23.12 -3.68
CA ASN A 169 -13.90 -24.25 -3.77
C ASN A 169 -14.48 -25.34 -4.66
N PHE A 170 -13.66 -25.87 -5.58
CA PHE A 170 -14.01 -26.93 -6.50
C PHE A 170 -13.20 -28.22 -6.24
N ASN A 171 -12.37 -28.25 -5.22
CA ASN A 171 -11.40 -29.32 -5.00
C ASN A 171 -11.84 -30.39 -4.00
N ASP A 172 -13.03 -30.24 -3.42
CA ASP A 172 -13.56 -31.24 -2.50
C ASP A 172 -14.42 -32.26 -3.21
N TYR A 173 -14.57 -33.39 -2.55
CA TYR A 173 -15.38 -34.52 -3.02
C TYR A 173 -16.45 -34.85 -1.98
N ALA A 174 -17.65 -35.11 -2.45
CA ALA A 174 -18.74 -35.65 -1.65
C ALA A 174 -19.02 -37.10 -2.07
N TYR A 175 -19.27 -37.98 -1.10
CA TYR A 175 -19.67 -39.35 -1.39
C TYR A 175 -21.18 -39.39 -1.55
N TYR A 176 -21.64 -39.77 -2.73
CA TYR A 176 -23.05 -39.86 -3.04
C TYR A 176 -23.34 -41.13 -3.90
N ASP A 177 -24.36 -41.88 -3.53
CA ASP A 177 -24.82 -43.08 -4.23
C ASP A 177 -23.68 -44.05 -4.62
N GLY A 178 -22.80 -44.36 -3.67
CA GLY A 178 -21.69 -45.29 -3.88
C GLY A 178 -20.48 -44.73 -4.61
N THR A 179 -20.48 -43.46 -5.00
CA THR A 179 -19.40 -42.79 -5.78
C THR A 179 -18.95 -41.50 -5.15
N TRP A 180 -17.65 -41.18 -5.33
CA TRP A 180 -17.11 -39.89 -5.00
C TRP A 180 -17.34 -38.91 -6.17
N ILE A 181 -18.13 -37.86 -5.93
CA ILE A 181 -18.41 -36.81 -6.90
C ILE A 181 -17.70 -35.51 -6.48
N LYS A 182 -17.20 -34.78 -7.45
CA LYS A 182 -16.58 -33.48 -7.19
C LYS A 182 -17.64 -32.51 -6.66
N SER A 183 -17.39 -31.90 -5.53
CA SER A 183 -18.31 -30.97 -4.89
C SER A 183 -17.88 -29.53 -5.07
N VAL A 184 -18.86 -28.64 -5.03
CA VAL A 184 -18.66 -27.18 -5.13
C VAL A 184 -19.30 -26.55 -3.91
N HIS A 185 -18.53 -25.82 -3.13
CA HIS A 185 -19.05 -25.12 -1.97
C HIS A 185 -18.35 -23.75 -1.76
N PRO A 186 -19.00 -22.81 -1.07
CA PRO A 186 -18.36 -21.54 -0.71
C PRO A 186 -17.18 -21.76 0.24
N SER A 187 -16.01 -21.24 -0.10
CA SER A 187 -14.81 -21.27 0.75
C SER A 187 -14.64 -20.01 1.60
N SER A 188 -15.31 -18.91 1.23
CA SER A 188 -15.35 -17.69 2.03
C SER A 188 -16.71 -17.00 1.91
N ASN A 189 -17.06 -16.21 2.93
CA ASN A 189 -18.23 -15.35 2.90
C ASN A 189 -17.91 -14.00 2.25
N THR A 190 -18.92 -13.43 1.60
CA THR A 190 -18.83 -12.05 1.10
C THR A 190 -18.70 -11.08 2.27
N ASN A 191 -17.73 -10.16 2.21
CA ASN A 191 -17.61 -9.04 3.14
C ASN A 191 -17.68 -7.70 2.39
N PRO A 192 -18.89 -7.15 2.16
CA PRO A 192 -19.05 -5.87 1.46
C PRO A 192 -18.52 -4.68 2.28
N ASP A 193 -18.31 -4.89 3.58
CA ASP A 193 -17.85 -3.87 4.53
C ASP A 193 -16.35 -3.96 4.85
N LEU A 194 -15.61 -4.79 4.11
CA LEU A 194 -14.15 -4.80 4.19
C LEU A 194 -13.62 -3.40 3.87
N ARG A 195 -12.91 -2.81 4.81
CA ARG A 195 -12.48 -1.41 4.78
C ARG A 195 -11.02 -1.25 5.12
N TRP A 196 -10.50 -0.05 4.87
CA TRP A 196 -9.16 0.37 5.23
C TRP A 196 -8.91 0.20 6.72
N GLU A 197 -7.79 -0.42 7.06
CA GLU A 197 -7.23 -0.33 8.40
C GLU A 197 -6.63 1.05 8.57
N LYS A 198 -7.03 1.77 9.62
CA LYS A 198 -6.58 3.14 9.89
C LYS A 198 -5.67 3.15 11.10
N LYS A 199 -4.51 3.78 10.92
CA LYS A 199 -3.60 4.11 12.01
C LYS A 199 -3.62 5.62 12.21
N GLU A 200 -3.92 6.06 13.43
CA GLU A 200 -3.85 7.45 13.87
C GLU A 200 -2.57 7.65 14.66
N GLU A 201 -1.87 8.73 14.36
CA GLU A 201 -0.60 9.04 15.01
C GLU A 201 -0.56 10.51 15.41
N LEU A 202 -0.26 10.76 16.69
CA LEU A 202 0.05 12.07 17.25
C LEU A 202 1.49 12.05 17.71
N ASN A 203 2.27 13.02 17.28
CA ASN A 203 3.61 13.21 17.82
C ASN A 203 3.89 14.66 18.19
N VAL A 204 4.73 14.85 19.21
CA VAL A 204 5.22 16.14 19.68
C VAL A 204 6.72 16.03 19.85
N GLY A 205 7.46 17.02 19.40
CA GLY A 205 8.91 17.06 19.45
C GLY A 205 9.44 18.41 19.90
N LEU A 206 10.58 18.38 20.56
CA LEU A 206 11.37 19.53 20.95
C LEU A 206 12.79 19.35 20.40
N ASP A 207 13.26 20.28 19.61
CA ASP A 207 14.63 20.29 19.10
C ASP A 207 15.36 21.44 19.81
N VAL A 208 16.48 21.13 20.46
CA VAL A 208 17.31 22.11 21.19
C VAL A 208 18.76 21.95 20.74
N GLY A 209 19.42 23.05 20.43
CA GLY A 209 20.81 23.06 20.08
C GLY A 209 21.56 24.19 20.79
N PHE A 210 22.79 23.94 21.21
CA PHE A 210 23.65 24.88 21.87
C PHE A 210 25.01 25.00 21.16
N PHE A 211 25.67 26.14 21.32
CA PHE A 211 27.05 26.39 20.87
C PHE A 211 27.26 26.02 19.38
N ASP A 212 26.48 26.64 18.49
CA ASP A 212 26.50 26.38 17.04
C ASP A 212 26.21 24.91 16.69
N ASN A 213 25.23 24.32 17.39
CA ASN A 213 24.80 22.92 17.23
C ASN A 213 25.93 21.89 17.55
N ARG A 214 26.81 22.23 18.47
CA ARG A 214 27.83 21.27 18.97
C ARG A 214 27.27 20.33 20.03
N LEU A 215 26.14 20.67 20.62
CA LEU A 215 25.34 19.86 21.55
C LEU A 215 23.89 19.91 21.13
#